data_49a8900cc9ad1c6f4033f3b63fc5f897
#
_entry.id   49a8900cc9ad1c6f4033f3b63fc5f897
#
_cell.length_a   1.000
_cell.length_b   1.000
_cell.length_c   1.000
_cell.angle_alpha   90.00
_cell.angle_beta   90.00
_cell.angle_gamma   90.00
#
_symmetry.space_group_name_H-M   'P 1'
#
loop_
_entity.id
_entity.type
_entity.pdbx_description
1 polymer ?
#
loop_
_entity_poly.entity_id
_entity_poly.type
_entity_poly.pdbx_seq_one_letter_code
_entity_poly.pdbx_strand_id
1 'polypeptide(L)'
;MHGNYRDRALLDLAYQLNCTLQIEGICEGGPGEPCHSNQSRHGKGGSIKAHDCFFASGCRSCHRELDQGKRFTREEKAEIWQRAHDLTMLQLWQQGYLRVRA
;
A
#
# COMPACT_ATOMS: atom_id res chain seq x y z
N MET A 1 -3.53 15.91 -21.20
CA MET A 1 -4.00 15.37 -19.92
C MET A 1 -3.21 14.14 -19.55
N HIS A 2 -2.78 14.06 -18.36
CA HIS A 2 -1.94 12.96 -17.91
C HIS A 2 -2.69 12.13 -16.90
N GLY A 3 -2.65 10.81 -17.05
CA GLY A 3 -3.15 9.91 -16.05
C GLY A 3 -2.25 9.91 -14.82
N ASN A 4 -2.67 9.19 -13.79
CA ASN A 4 -1.84 9.04 -12.62
C ASN A 4 -0.61 8.20 -12.96
N TYR A 5 0.44 8.37 -12.16
CA TYR A 5 1.68 7.64 -12.34
C TYR A 5 1.45 6.14 -12.24
N ARG A 6 1.94 5.38 -13.21
CA ARG A 6 1.81 3.93 -13.26
C ARG A 6 3.18 3.29 -13.42
N ASP A 7 3.47 2.30 -12.58
CA ASP A 7 4.77 1.63 -12.57
C ASP A 7 4.59 0.22 -12.04
N ARG A 8 4.39 -0.72 -12.95
CA ARG A 8 4.17 -2.12 -12.58
C ARG A 8 5.36 -2.70 -11.83
N ALA A 9 6.58 -2.37 -12.24
CA ALA A 9 7.77 -2.89 -11.58
C ALA A 9 7.85 -2.45 -10.12
N LEU A 10 7.45 -1.19 -9.85
CA LEU A 10 7.39 -0.69 -8.49
C LEU A 10 6.35 -1.44 -7.67
N LEU A 11 5.15 -1.61 -8.20
CA LEU A 11 4.08 -2.32 -7.50
C LEU A 11 4.46 -3.78 -7.20
N ASP A 12 5.16 -4.41 -8.12
CA ASP A 12 5.55 -5.81 -7.94
C ASP A 12 6.51 -5.99 -6.76
N LEU A 13 7.16 -4.95 -6.30
CA LEU A 13 8.02 -5.03 -5.11
C LEU A 13 7.22 -5.37 -3.86
N ALA A 14 5.91 -5.10 -3.86
CA ALA A 14 5.08 -5.44 -2.70
C ALA A 14 5.14 -6.94 -2.38
N TYR A 15 5.27 -7.78 -3.41
CA TYR A 15 5.32 -9.24 -3.22
C TYR A 15 6.62 -9.71 -2.59
N GLN A 16 7.63 -8.85 -2.52
CA GLN A 16 8.92 -9.17 -1.91
C GLN A 16 8.94 -8.91 -0.41
N LEU A 17 7.89 -8.28 0.12
CA LEU A 17 7.79 -7.92 1.53
C LEU A 17 6.66 -8.69 2.18
N ASN A 18 6.78 -8.91 3.50
CA ASN A 18 5.67 -9.41 4.28
C ASN A 18 4.66 -8.30 4.53
N CYS A 19 3.43 -8.68 4.86
CA CYS A 19 2.34 -7.74 5.12
C CYS A 19 2.77 -6.66 6.12
N THR A 20 2.63 -5.39 5.73
CA THR A 20 2.92 -4.25 6.60
C THR A 20 1.66 -3.64 7.21
N LEU A 21 0.48 -4.01 6.70
CA LEU A 21 -0.79 -3.54 7.28
C LEU A 21 -1.00 -4.11 8.68
N GLN A 22 -0.70 -5.39 8.87
CA GLN A 22 -0.64 -6.04 10.18
C GLN A 22 -1.88 -5.76 11.06
N ILE A 23 -3.07 -5.86 10.46
CA ILE A 23 -4.30 -5.61 11.19
C ILE A 23 -4.54 -6.76 12.15
N GLU A 24 -4.58 -6.44 13.45
CA GLU A 24 -4.75 -7.44 14.50
C GLU A 24 -6.03 -8.24 14.31
N GLY A 25 -5.93 -9.56 14.41
CA GLY A 25 -7.08 -10.45 14.25
C GLY A 25 -7.46 -10.74 12.82
N ILE A 26 -6.83 -10.08 11.86
CA ILE A 26 -7.13 -10.22 10.42
C ILE A 26 -5.91 -10.65 9.64
N CYS A 27 -4.74 -10.11 9.98
CA CYS A 27 -3.51 -10.34 9.25
C CYS A 27 -3.12 -11.81 9.24
N GLU A 28 -2.82 -12.33 8.03
CA GLU A 28 -2.36 -13.70 7.84
C GLU A 28 -0.84 -13.79 7.77
N GLY A 29 -0.16 -12.64 7.80
CA GLY A 29 1.29 -12.60 7.59
C GLY A 29 1.65 -12.98 6.16
N GLY A 30 2.94 -13.30 5.97
CA GLY A 30 3.42 -13.73 4.66
C GLY A 30 3.47 -12.61 3.63
N PRO A 31 3.77 -12.97 2.37
CA PRO A 31 3.94 -11.96 1.32
C PRO A 31 2.70 -11.11 1.13
N GLY A 32 2.93 -9.82 0.87
CA GLY A 32 1.86 -8.88 0.60
C GLY A 32 1.56 -8.75 -0.88
N GLU A 33 0.61 -7.90 -1.15
CA GLU A 33 0.27 -7.45 -2.49
C GLU A 33 0.13 -5.93 -2.43
N PRO A 34 0.21 -5.21 -3.57
CA PRO A 34 0.16 -3.75 -3.53
C PRO A 34 -1.22 -3.25 -3.14
N CYS A 35 -1.27 -2.47 -2.07
CA CYS A 35 -2.49 -1.85 -1.56
C CYS A 35 -2.38 -0.35 -1.77
N HIS A 36 -3.05 0.17 -2.80
CA HIS A 36 -3.01 1.60 -3.11
C HIS A 36 -3.68 2.42 -2.01
N SER A 37 -3.22 3.65 -1.87
CA SER A 37 -3.91 4.65 -1.05
C SER A 37 -5.33 4.88 -1.57
N ASN A 38 -6.26 5.12 -0.66
CA ASN A 38 -7.62 5.52 -1.00
C ASN A 38 -7.86 7.00 -0.73
N GLN A 39 -6.78 7.80 -0.63
CA GLN A 39 -6.85 9.21 -0.31
C GLN A 39 -6.71 10.07 -1.56
N SER A 40 -7.58 11.08 -1.68
CA SER A 40 -7.58 11.96 -2.84
C SER A 40 -6.26 12.72 -2.99
N ARG A 41 -5.60 13.05 -1.87
CA ARG A 41 -4.30 13.73 -1.92
C ARG A 41 -3.22 12.89 -2.58
N HIS A 42 -3.46 11.59 -2.72
CA HIS A 42 -2.53 10.67 -3.40
C HIS A 42 -2.97 10.34 -4.82
N GLY A 43 -3.97 11.05 -5.33
CA GLY A 43 -4.45 10.88 -6.69
C GLY A 43 -5.66 9.96 -6.84
N LYS A 44 -6.19 9.43 -5.74
CA LYS A 44 -7.38 8.58 -5.79
C LYS A 44 -8.59 9.42 -6.17
N GLY A 45 -9.38 8.93 -7.12
CA GLY A 45 -10.63 9.61 -7.51
C GLY A 45 -11.57 8.65 -8.20
N GLY A 46 -12.79 8.49 -7.66
CA GLY A 46 -13.78 7.60 -8.25
C GLY A 46 -13.19 6.21 -8.52
N SER A 47 -13.20 5.78 -9.78
CA SER A 47 -12.63 4.51 -10.18
C SER A 47 -11.13 4.60 -10.50
N ILE A 48 -10.52 5.78 -10.34
CA ILE A 48 -9.11 6.00 -10.64
C ILE A 48 -8.28 5.68 -9.40
N LYS A 49 -7.32 4.75 -9.54
CA LYS A 49 -6.42 4.41 -8.45
C LYS A 49 -5.42 5.54 -8.21
N ALA A 50 -4.95 5.66 -6.97
CA ALA A 50 -3.89 6.60 -6.62
C ALA A 50 -2.64 6.34 -7.47
N HIS A 51 -1.69 7.27 -7.44
CA HIS A 51 -0.39 7.06 -8.09
C HIS A 51 0.27 5.80 -7.55
N ASP A 52 0.94 5.06 -8.40
CA ASP A 52 1.52 3.76 -8.02
C ASP A 52 2.61 3.88 -6.94
N CYS A 53 3.20 5.05 -6.74
CA CYS A 53 4.17 5.24 -5.66
C CYS A 53 3.51 5.28 -4.28
N PHE A 54 2.19 5.39 -4.21
CA PHE A 54 1.46 5.42 -2.94
C PHE A 54 0.79 4.06 -2.71
N PHE A 55 1.59 3.08 -2.36
CA PHE A 55 1.10 1.75 -2.02
C PHE A 55 1.74 1.25 -0.72
N ALA A 56 1.11 0.28 -0.11
CA ALA A 56 1.66 -0.47 1.00
C ALA A 56 1.60 -1.95 0.64
N SER A 57 2.51 -2.77 1.19
CA SER A 57 2.45 -4.21 1.02
C SER A 57 1.52 -4.79 2.08
N GLY A 58 0.44 -5.44 1.69
CA GLY A 58 -0.50 -6.02 2.64
C GLY A 58 -0.99 -7.37 2.17
N CYS A 59 -1.19 -8.29 3.12
CA CYS A 59 -1.76 -9.58 2.78
C CYS A 59 -3.20 -9.40 2.29
N ARG A 60 -3.71 -10.41 1.61
CA ARG A 60 -5.04 -10.33 0.99
C ARG A 60 -6.13 -9.98 2.01
N SER A 61 -6.08 -10.59 3.18
CA SER A 61 -7.10 -10.36 4.22
C SER A 61 -7.05 -8.93 4.75
N CYS A 62 -5.86 -8.41 5.02
CA CYS A 62 -5.70 -7.02 5.45
C CYS A 62 -6.13 -6.05 4.35
N HIS A 63 -5.73 -6.33 3.11
CA HIS A 63 -6.09 -5.51 1.96
C HIS A 63 -7.61 -5.43 1.81
N ARG A 64 -8.29 -6.57 1.92
CA ARG A 64 -9.75 -6.61 1.81
C ARG A 64 -10.41 -5.81 2.93
N GLU A 65 -9.94 -5.98 4.16
CA GLU A 65 -10.50 -5.24 5.29
C GLU A 65 -10.33 -3.75 5.11
N LEU A 66 -9.16 -3.34 4.65
CA LEU A 66 -8.87 -1.92 4.43
C LEU A 66 -9.79 -1.32 3.37
N ASP A 67 -10.02 -2.03 2.26
CA ASP A 67 -10.77 -1.49 1.13
C ASP A 67 -12.27 -1.68 1.28
N GLN A 68 -12.74 -2.78 1.86
CA GLN A 68 -14.14 -3.16 1.85
C GLN A 68 -14.72 -3.47 3.22
N GLY A 69 -13.87 -3.61 4.23
CA GLY A 69 -14.32 -3.94 5.57
C GLY A 69 -15.00 -2.77 6.26
N LYS A 70 -15.69 -3.08 7.35
CA LYS A 70 -16.44 -2.08 8.13
C LYS A 70 -15.94 -1.95 9.56
N ARG A 71 -14.80 -2.59 9.86
CA ARG A 71 -14.26 -2.60 11.22
C ARG A 71 -13.73 -1.24 11.65
N PHE A 72 -13.22 -0.47 10.69
CA PHE A 72 -12.55 0.80 10.97
C PHE A 72 -13.26 1.96 10.28
N THR A 73 -13.15 3.13 10.88
CA THR A 73 -13.61 4.36 10.25
C THR A 73 -12.69 4.72 9.09
N ARG A 74 -13.14 5.65 8.26
CA ARG A 74 -12.34 6.15 7.13
C ARG A 74 -11.02 6.70 7.62
N GLU A 75 -11.04 7.46 8.70
CA GLU A 75 -9.84 8.06 9.29
C GLU A 75 -8.89 7.00 9.81
N GLU A 76 -9.43 6.00 10.48
CA GLU A 76 -8.62 4.89 11.00
C GLU A 76 -7.96 4.11 9.87
N LYS A 77 -8.69 3.87 8.79
CA LYS A 77 -8.14 3.19 7.61
C LYS A 77 -6.99 3.99 7.01
N ALA A 78 -7.13 5.32 6.94
CA ALA A 78 -6.07 6.17 6.42
C ALA A 78 -4.81 6.08 7.28
N GLU A 79 -4.96 6.04 8.61
CA GLU A 79 -3.83 5.92 9.52
C GLU A 79 -3.16 4.56 9.42
N ILE A 80 -3.95 3.48 9.34
CA ILE A 80 -3.42 2.13 9.16
C ILE A 80 -2.60 2.05 7.87
N TRP A 81 -3.17 2.57 6.79
CA TRP A 81 -2.49 2.56 5.50
C TRP A 81 -1.22 3.40 5.53
N GLN A 82 -1.26 4.60 6.12
CA GLN A 82 -0.10 5.49 6.14
C GLN A 82 1.07 4.85 6.88
N ARG A 83 0.80 4.26 8.04
CA ARG A 83 1.85 3.55 8.79
C ARG A 83 2.44 2.42 7.97
N ALA A 84 1.58 1.66 7.30
CA ALA A 84 2.02 0.54 6.47
C ALA A 84 2.84 1.02 5.27
N HIS A 85 2.42 2.12 4.65
CA HIS A 85 3.15 2.71 3.53
C HIS A 85 4.54 3.17 3.96
N ASP A 86 4.63 3.86 5.09
CA ASP A 86 5.91 4.33 5.60
C ASP A 86 6.86 3.15 5.85
N LEU A 87 6.35 2.08 6.45
CA LEU A 87 7.15 0.88 6.71
C LEU A 87 7.54 0.18 5.41
N THR A 88 6.62 0.09 4.45
CA THR A 88 6.90 -0.48 3.13
C THR A 88 8.05 0.25 2.46
N MET A 89 7.98 1.57 2.41
CA MET A 89 9.03 2.38 1.78
C MET A 89 10.37 2.20 2.51
N LEU A 90 10.35 2.25 3.83
CA LEU A 90 11.57 2.05 4.61
C LEU A 90 12.22 0.71 4.28
N GLN A 91 11.44 -0.37 4.27
CA GLN A 91 11.97 -1.70 3.97
C GLN A 91 12.51 -1.79 2.55
N LEU A 92 11.83 -1.20 1.58
CA LEU A 92 12.29 -1.22 0.19
C LEU A 92 13.63 -0.53 0.02
N TRP A 93 13.82 0.62 0.69
CA TRP A 93 15.10 1.31 0.67
C TRP A 93 16.18 0.51 1.41
N GLN A 94 15.86 0.00 2.60
CA GLN A 94 16.84 -0.76 3.41
C GLN A 94 17.29 -2.04 2.73
N GLN A 95 16.41 -2.71 2.02
CA GLN A 95 16.72 -3.97 1.35
C GLN A 95 17.29 -3.77 -0.05
N GLY A 96 17.40 -2.52 -0.50
CA GLY A 96 18.04 -2.21 -1.76
C GLY A 96 17.16 -2.37 -2.98
N TYR A 97 15.85 -2.54 -2.81
CA TYR A 97 14.93 -2.59 -3.93
C TYR A 97 14.73 -1.22 -4.58
N LEU A 98 14.86 -0.17 -3.81
CA LEU A 98 14.83 1.20 -4.31
C LEU A 98 16.20 1.84 -4.17
N ARG A 99 16.62 2.58 -5.19
CA ARG A 99 17.93 3.20 -5.24
C ARG A 99 17.83 4.55 -5.94
N VAL A 100 18.67 5.48 -5.53
CA VAL A 100 18.79 6.74 -6.23
C VAL A 100 19.58 6.49 -7.51
N ARG A 101 19.07 7.01 -8.62
CA ARG A 101 19.79 6.94 -9.89
C ARG A 101 20.95 7.94 -9.85
N ALA A 102 22.13 7.45 -10.12
CA ALA A 102 23.33 8.27 -10.14
C ALA A 102 23.58 8.83 -11.55
#